data_4351435d172d0f6f2e87637089c12ff2
#
_entry.id   4351435d172d0f6f2e87637089c12ff2
#
_cell.length_a   1.000
_cell.length_b   1.000
_cell.length_c   1.000
_cell.angle_alpha   90.00
_cell.angle_beta   90.00
_cell.angle_gamma   90.00
#
_symmetry.space_group_name_H-M   'P 1'
#
loop_
_entity.id
_entity.type
_entity.pdbx_description
1 polymer ?
#
loop_
_entity_poly.entity_id
_entity_poly.type
_entity_poly.pdbx_seq_one_letter_code
_entity_poly.pdbx_strand_id
1 'polypeptide(L)'
;MDKRLIYQTCALAALIALAGALAQAAAVFSMQEGVQLQPSAPLPPAEFMLASSQYAQTALSFFTADTIFILGYVIVFAGLFTVTAPRARIIALLAFGAGLLTGVLDHLENSFFITYAQSYLAGVPVLEPASPT
;
A
#
# COMPACT_ATOMS: atom_id res chain seq x y z
N MET A 1 -13.78 -9.01 25.80
CA MET A 1 -12.46 -9.17 25.14
C MET A 1 -11.39 -8.52 26.01
N ASP A 2 -10.29 -9.19 26.25
CA ASP A 2 -9.22 -8.71 27.14
C ASP A 2 -8.52 -7.51 26.48
N LYS A 3 -8.52 -6.35 27.18
CA LYS A 3 -7.89 -5.12 26.69
C LYS A 3 -6.39 -5.30 26.47
N ARG A 4 -5.74 -6.13 27.29
CA ARG A 4 -4.31 -6.43 27.18
C ARG A 4 -4.00 -7.08 25.82
N LEU A 5 -4.85 -8.04 25.41
CA LEU A 5 -4.70 -8.71 24.12
C LEU A 5 -4.88 -7.73 22.96
N ILE A 6 -5.85 -6.82 23.05
CA ILE A 6 -6.06 -5.79 22.01
C ILE A 6 -4.81 -4.92 21.86
N TYR A 7 -4.26 -4.40 22.98
CA TYR A 7 -3.06 -3.56 22.92
C TYR A 7 -1.84 -4.30 22.41
N GLN A 8 -1.66 -5.57 22.76
CA GLN A 8 -0.56 -6.39 22.25
C GLN A 8 -0.70 -6.62 20.75
N THR A 9 -1.91 -6.91 20.27
CA THR A 9 -2.18 -7.07 18.83
C THR A 9 -1.92 -5.78 18.07
N CYS A 10 -2.39 -4.63 18.57
CA CYS A 10 -2.13 -3.32 17.97
C CYS A 10 -0.64 -2.98 17.95
N ALA A 11 0.10 -3.27 19.02
CA ALA A 11 1.54 -3.03 19.07
C ALA A 11 2.29 -3.89 18.05
N LEU A 12 1.95 -5.17 17.94
CA LEU A 12 2.53 -6.05 16.94
C LEU A 12 2.20 -5.57 15.52
N ALA A 13 0.94 -5.20 15.27
CA ALA A 13 0.52 -4.68 13.97
C ALA A 13 1.22 -3.37 13.62
N ALA A 14 1.45 -2.47 14.59
CA ALA A 14 2.21 -1.25 14.38
C ALA A 14 3.68 -1.53 14.04
N LEU A 15 4.30 -2.54 14.67
CA LEU A 15 5.65 -2.98 14.33
C LEU A 15 5.72 -3.56 12.91
N ILE A 16 4.72 -4.33 12.50
CA ILE A 16 4.61 -4.86 11.13
C ILE A 16 4.46 -3.71 10.13
N ALA A 17 3.59 -2.73 10.41
CA ALA A 17 3.45 -1.55 9.58
C ALA A 17 4.77 -0.76 9.47
N LEU A 18 5.47 -0.56 10.59
CA LEU A 18 6.77 0.10 10.60
C LEU A 18 7.81 -0.65 9.75
N ALA A 19 7.85 -1.98 9.85
CA ALA A 19 8.73 -2.80 9.03
C ALA A 19 8.41 -2.66 7.53
N GLY A 20 7.11 -2.63 7.16
CA GLY A 20 6.66 -2.35 5.79
C GLY A 20 7.13 -0.97 5.31
N ALA A 21 6.93 0.08 6.10
CA ALA A 21 7.37 1.43 5.77
C ALA A 21 8.90 1.55 5.60
N LEU A 22 9.67 0.87 6.45
CA LEU A 22 11.13 0.82 6.33
C LEU A 22 11.58 0.08 5.07
N ALA A 23 10.91 -1.01 4.72
CA ALA A 23 11.18 -1.75 3.49
C ALA A 23 10.84 -0.92 2.23
N GLN A 24 9.75 -0.14 2.24
CA GLN A 24 9.45 0.82 1.17
C GLN A 24 10.54 1.88 1.06
N ALA A 25 10.95 2.48 2.18
CA ALA A 25 12.03 3.46 2.18
C ALA A 25 13.32 2.85 1.60
N ALA A 26 13.70 1.64 1.99
CA ALA A 26 14.87 0.95 1.45
C ALA A 26 14.75 0.72 -0.07
N ALA A 27 13.56 0.34 -0.56
CA ALA A 27 13.31 0.19 -2.00
C ALA A 27 13.50 1.52 -2.74
N VAL A 28 12.95 2.62 -2.22
CA VAL A 28 13.11 3.97 -2.80
C VAL A 28 14.57 4.41 -2.81
N PHE A 29 15.31 4.21 -1.70
CA PHE A 29 16.74 4.56 -1.63
C PHE A 29 17.63 3.73 -2.55
N SER A 30 17.17 2.54 -2.99
CA SER A 30 17.90 1.72 -3.97
C SER A 30 17.72 2.19 -5.41
N MET A 31 16.83 3.17 -5.64
CA MET A 31 16.56 3.70 -6.98
C MET A 31 17.56 4.79 -7.35
N GLN A 32 17.83 4.89 -8.65
CA GLN A 32 18.64 6.00 -9.16
C GLN A 32 17.88 7.33 -9.04
N GLU A 33 18.62 8.43 -8.83
CA GLU A 33 18.04 9.78 -8.81
C GLU A 33 17.20 10.05 -10.07
N GLY A 34 16.01 10.60 -9.86
CA GLY A 34 15.07 10.96 -10.95
C GLY A 34 13.93 9.97 -11.20
N VAL A 35 13.93 8.80 -10.54
CA VAL A 35 12.82 7.85 -10.66
C VAL A 35 11.78 8.10 -9.58
N GLN A 36 10.55 8.33 -9.97
CA GLN A 36 9.40 8.46 -9.07
C GLN A 36 8.47 7.28 -9.27
N LEU A 37 8.33 6.42 -8.26
CA LEU A 37 7.34 5.33 -8.26
C LEU A 37 5.91 5.87 -8.13
N GLN A 38 5.76 7.00 -7.43
CA GLN A 38 4.50 7.73 -7.33
C GLN A 38 4.75 9.17 -7.79
N PRO A 39 4.44 9.51 -9.05
CA PRO A 39 4.60 10.86 -9.54
C PRO A 39 3.66 11.82 -8.80
N SER A 40 4.17 13.00 -8.45
CA SER A 40 3.39 14.07 -7.81
C SER A 40 2.33 14.69 -8.73
N ALA A 41 2.35 14.35 -10.03
CA ALA A 41 1.33 14.70 -11.01
C ALA A 41 1.00 13.44 -11.83
N PRO A 42 -0.25 13.29 -12.31
CA PRO A 42 -0.60 12.17 -13.16
C PRO A 42 0.23 12.20 -14.44
N LEU A 43 1.08 11.19 -14.63
CA LEU A 43 1.76 10.95 -15.90
C LEU A 43 0.80 10.30 -16.89
N PRO A 44 0.94 10.55 -18.19
CA PRO A 44 0.28 9.72 -19.20
C PRO A 44 0.55 8.24 -18.92
N PRO A 45 -0.44 7.35 -19.05
CA PRO A 45 -0.28 5.94 -18.72
C PRO A 45 0.95 5.27 -19.36
N ALA A 46 1.24 5.60 -20.61
CA ALA A 46 2.40 5.04 -21.33
C ALA A 46 3.75 5.46 -20.72
N GLU A 47 3.88 6.73 -20.28
CA GLU A 47 5.11 7.23 -19.64
C GLU A 47 5.29 6.64 -18.25
N PHE A 48 4.20 6.53 -17.49
CA PHE A 48 4.21 5.88 -16.19
C PHE A 48 4.60 4.40 -16.32
N MET A 49 4.05 3.71 -17.33
CA MET A 49 4.34 2.31 -17.59
C MET A 49 5.80 2.11 -18.03
N LEU A 50 6.34 3.00 -18.86
CA LEU A 50 7.75 2.93 -19.26
C LEU A 50 8.68 3.15 -18.07
N ALA A 51 8.42 4.15 -17.24
CA ALA A 51 9.20 4.41 -16.03
C ALA A 51 9.13 3.25 -15.04
N SER A 52 7.93 2.65 -14.84
CA SER A 52 7.75 1.50 -13.98
C SER A 52 8.45 0.24 -14.50
N SER A 53 8.51 0.05 -15.81
CA SER A 53 9.12 -1.13 -16.42
C SER A 53 10.62 -1.20 -16.21
N GLN A 54 11.32 -0.06 -16.24
CA GLN A 54 12.76 0.01 -16.00
C GLN A 54 13.15 -0.40 -14.58
N TYR A 55 12.19 -0.31 -13.65
CA TYR A 55 12.38 -0.58 -12.22
C TYR A 55 11.41 -1.64 -11.69
N ALA A 56 10.93 -2.54 -12.57
CA ALA A 56 9.90 -3.51 -12.23
C ALA A 56 10.21 -4.33 -10.97
N GLN A 57 11.48 -4.72 -10.77
CA GLN A 57 11.90 -5.45 -9.56
C GLN A 57 11.81 -4.58 -8.29
N THR A 58 12.21 -3.33 -8.38
CA THR A 58 12.11 -2.39 -7.24
C THR A 58 10.66 -2.00 -6.97
N ALA A 59 9.86 -1.78 -8.02
CA ALA A 59 8.42 -1.55 -7.90
C ALA A 59 7.71 -2.73 -7.24
N LEU A 60 8.03 -3.97 -7.63
CA LEU A 60 7.49 -5.17 -7.01
C LEU A 60 7.81 -5.22 -5.51
N SER A 61 9.06 -4.93 -5.14
CA SER A 61 9.49 -4.90 -3.74
C SER A 61 8.78 -3.81 -2.95
N PHE A 62 8.64 -2.60 -3.53
CA PHE A 62 7.96 -1.47 -2.91
C PHE A 62 6.49 -1.76 -2.65
N PHE A 63 5.72 -2.15 -3.67
CA PHE A 63 4.28 -2.40 -3.52
C PHE A 63 3.97 -3.64 -2.67
N THR A 64 4.88 -4.64 -2.65
CA THR A 64 4.75 -5.77 -1.72
C THR A 64 4.94 -5.31 -0.27
N ALA A 65 5.94 -4.46 0.00
CA ALA A 65 6.17 -3.89 1.33
C ALA A 65 5.02 -2.97 1.76
N ASP A 66 4.43 -2.20 0.82
CA ASP A 66 3.26 -1.37 1.05
C ASP A 66 2.03 -2.19 1.41
N THR A 67 1.81 -3.33 0.78
CA THR A 67 0.74 -4.26 1.18
C THR A 67 0.90 -4.72 2.64
N ILE A 68 2.12 -4.97 3.10
CA ILE A 68 2.40 -5.31 4.51
C ILE A 68 2.09 -4.12 5.41
N PHE A 69 2.46 -2.90 5.02
CA PHE A 69 2.14 -1.67 5.73
C PHE A 69 0.63 -1.47 5.88
N ILE A 70 -0.13 -1.65 4.79
CA ILE A 70 -1.61 -1.55 4.75
C ILE A 70 -2.23 -2.52 5.76
N LEU A 71 -1.85 -3.79 5.74
CA LEU A 71 -2.36 -4.80 6.68
C LEU A 71 -2.09 -4.39 8.13
N GLY A 72 -0.90 -3.88 8.42
CA GLY A 72 -0.52 -3.41 9.75
C GLY A 72 -1.42 -2.27 10.22
N TYR A 73 -1.60 -1.21 9.44
CA TYR A 73 -2.41 -0.07 9.89
C TYR A 73 -3.91 -0.40 9.97
N VAL A 74 -4.46 -1.24 9.09
CA VAL A 74 -5.87 -1.67 9.16
C VAL A 74 -6.14 -2.42 10.48
N ILE A 75 -5.21 -3.30 10.92
CA ILE A 75 -5.34 -3.99 12.21
C ILE A 75 -5.27 -2.99 13.38
N VAL A 76 -4.40 -1.97 13.30
CA VAL A 76 -4.34 -0.90 14.32
C VAL A 76 -5.67 -0.14 14.37
N PHE A 77 -6.25 0.26 13.24
CA PHE A 77 -7.55 0.93 13.20
C PHE A 77 -8.67 0.05 13.78
N ALA A 78 -8.69 -1.25 13.48
CA ALA A 78 -9.64 -2.19 14.06
C ALA A 78 -9.51 -2.29 15.59
N GLY A 79 -8.29 -2.34 16.10
CA GLY A 79 -8.02 -2.35 17.53
C GLY A 79 -8.44 -1.03 18.20
N LEU A 80 -8.11 0.11 17.62
CA LEU A 80 -8.53 1.44 18.10
C LEU A 80 -10.05 1.56 18.12
N PHE A 81 -10.75 1.05 17.10
CA PHE A 81 -12.20 0.99 17.09
C PHE A 81 -12.74 0.26 18.31
N THR A 82 -12.23 -0.93 18.63
CA THR A 82 -12.73 -1.74 19.77
C THR A 82 -12.56 -1.03 21.11
N VAL A 83 -11.51 -0.22 21.29
CA VAL A 83 -11.23 0.53 22.52
C VAL A 83 -12.04 1.82 22.60
N THR A 84 -12.27 2.48 21.46
CA THR A 84 -12.89 3.81 21.39
C THR A 84 -14.41 3.76 21.26
N ALA A 85 -14.95 2.76 20.58
CA ALA A 85 -16.38 2.63 20.30
C ALA A 85 -17.29 2.69 21.56
N PRO A 86 -16.91 2.15 22.73
CA PRO A 86 -17.74 2.27 23.94
C PRO A 86 -17.96 3.71 24.43
N ARG A 87 -17.07 4.65 24.06
CA ARG A 87 -17.10 6.05 24.50
C ARG A 87 -17.54 7.02 23.41
N ALA A 88 -17.19 6.72 22.15
CA ALA A 88 -17.39 7.62 21.01
C ALA A 88 -17.71 6.82 19.73
N ARG A 89 -18.83 6.09 19.75
CA ARG A 89 -19.18 5.10 18.73
C ARG A 89 -19.18 5.67 17.31
N ILE A 90 -19.77 6.84 17.09
CA ILE A 90 -19.88 7.45 15.76
C ILE A 90 -18.50 7.81 15.23
N ILE A 91 -17.67 8.47 16.04
CA ILE A 91 -16.30 8.85 15.66
C ILE A 91 -15.46 7.60 15.38
N ALA A 92 -15.57 6.57 16.22
CA ALA A 92 -14.87 5.32 16.04
C ALA A 92 -15.28 4.62 14.73
N LEU A 93 -16.57 4.60 14.40
CA LEU A 93 -17.08 4.03 13.15
C LEU A 93 -16.58 4.80 11.92
N LEU A 94 -16.60 6.13 11.96
CA LEU A 94 -16.12 6.96 10.87
C LEU A 94 -14.62 6.78 10.65
N ALA A 95 -13.82 6.79 11.73
CA ALA A 95 -12.38 6.59 11.64
C ALA A 95 -12.01 5.19 11.12
N PHE A 96 -12.67 4.15 11.65
CA PHE A 96 -12.45 2.77 11.18
C PHE A 96 -12.90 2.60 9.73
N GLY A 97 -14.08 3.12 9.36
CA GLY A 97 -14.59 3.06 7.99
C GLY A 97 -13.68 3.76 6.99
N ALA A 98 -13.17 4.95 7.33
CA ALA A 98 -12.21 5.67 6.51
C ALA A 98 -10.90 4.88 6.36
N GLY A 99 -10.33 4.38 7.47
CA GLY A 99 -9.10 3.58 7.44
C GLY A 99 -9.25 2.28 6.63
N LEU A 100 -10.41 1.61 6.76
CA LEU A 100 -10.69 0.41 5.97
C LEU A 100 -10.85 0.72 4.48
N LEU A 101 -11.57 1.80 4.14
CA LEU A 101 -11.75 2.22 2.74
C LEU A 101 -10.40 2.58 2.10
N THR A 102 -9.58 3.36 2.80
CA THR A 102 -8.21 3.67 2.35
C THR A 102 -7.43 2.38 2.11
N GLY A 103 -7.41 1.46 3.07
CA GLY A 103 -6.69 0.19 2.93
C GLY A 103 -7.16 -0.66 1.76
N VAL A 104 -8.45 -0.66 1.45
CA VAL A 104 -8.99 -1.37 0.27
C VAL A 104 -8.53 -0.70 -1.02
N LEU A 105 -8.59 0.63 -1.11
CA LEU A 105 -8.18 1.37 -2.30
C LEU A 105 -6.67 1.22 -2.55
N ASP A 106 -5.84 1.38 -1.51
CA ASP A 106 -4.39 1.18 -1.60
C ASP A 106 -4.04 -0.26 -2.01
N HIS A 107 -4.76 -1.26 -1.45
CA HIS A 107 -4.53 -2.66 -1.82
C HIS A 107 -4.91 -2.95 -3.28
N LEU A 108 -5.99 -2.37 -3.79
CA LEU A 108 -6.37 -2.48 -5.20
C LEU A 108 -5.31 -1.85 -6.10
N GLU A 109 -4.83 -0.66 -5.76
CA GLU A 109 -3.74 0.01 -6.47
C GLU A 109 -2.47 -0.84 -6.48
N ASN A 110 -2.02 -1.32 -5.32
CA ASN A 110 -0.85 -2.17 -5.20
C ASN A 110 -0.98 -3.47 -6.02
N SER A 111 -2.16 -4.10 -5.99
CA SER A 111 -2.42 -5.32 -6.75
C SER A 111 -2.27 -5.10 -8.26
N PHE A 112 -2.70 -3.94 -8.75
CA PHE A 112 -2.52 -3.54 -10.15
C PHE A 112 -1.03 -3.39 -10.49
N PHE A 113 -0.26 -2.65 -9.70
CA PHE A 113 1.16 -2.43 -9.95
C PHE A 113 2.01 -3.70 -9.79
N ILE A 114 1.69 -4.54 -8.81
CA ILE A 114 2.35 -5.84 -8.63
C ILE A 114 2.13 -6.73 -9.86
N THR A 115 0.88 -6.85 -10.31
CA THR A 115 0.54 -7.65 -11.49
C THR A 115 1.26 -7.13 -12.72
N TYR A 116 1.31 -5.83 -12.89
CA TYR A 116 2.02 -5.18 -13.99
C TYR A 116 3.51 -5.48 -13.96
N ALA A 117 4.17 -5.27 -12.82
CA ALA A 117 5.59 -5.52 -12.66
C ALA A 117 5.94 -7.01 -12.91
N GLN A 118 5.11 -7.92 -12.41
CA GLN A 118 5.28 -9.37 -12.64
C GLN A 118 5.14 -9.72 -14.13
N SER A 119 4.14 -9.18 -14.83
CA SER A 119 3.94 -9.40 -16.25
C SER A 119 5.13 -8.92 -17.08
N TYR A 120 5.65 -7.74 -16.74
CA TYR A 120 6.84 -7.20 -17.38
C TYR A 120 8.07 -8.10 -17.17
N LEU A 121 8.33 -8.53 -15.94
CA LEU A 121 9.44 -9.41 -15.61
C LEU A 121 9.32 -10.79 -16.28
N ALA A 122 8.09 -11.26 -16.49
CA ALA A 122 7.81 -12.51 -17.21
C ALA A 122 7.89 -12.36 -18.75
N GLY A 123 8.15 -11.16 -19.28
CA GLY A 123 8.19 -10.90 -20.72
C GLY A 123 6.82 -11.00 -21.41
N VAL A 124 5.73 -10.91 -20.65
CA VAL A 124 4.38 -10.91 -21.19
C VAL A 124 4.06 -9.51 -21.71
N PRO A 125 3.61 -9.34 -22.97
CA PRO A 125 3.20 -8.03 -23.47
C PRO A 125 2.07 -7.47 -22.60
N VAL A 126 2.30 -6.34 -21.96
CA VAL A 126 1.26 -5.63 -21.26
C VAL A 126 0.42 -4.91 -22.31
N LEU A 127 -0.87 -5.25 -22.40
CA LEU A 127 -1.79 -4.58 -23.31
C LEU A 127 -1.83 -3.09 -22.96
N GLU A 128 -1.37 -2.25 -23.88
CA GLU A 128 -1.60 -0.81 -23.75
C GLU A 128 -3.11 -0.58 -23.63
N PRO A 129 -3.56 0.22 -22.65
CA PRO A 129 -4.95 0.63 -22.66
C PRO A 129 -5.25 1.31 -23.98
N ALA A 130 -6.27 0.83 -24.68
CA ALA A 130 -6.67 1.37 -25.97
C ALA A 130 -6.78 2.89 -25.86
N SER A 131 -6.01 3.63 -26.67
CA SER A 131 -6.10 5.09 -26.72
C SER A 131 -7.55 5.46 -27.02
N PRO A 132 -8.21 6.29 -26.24
CA PRO A 132 -9.52 6.80 -26.61
C PRO A 132 -9.35 7.59 -27.90
N THR A 133 -9.96 7.07 -28.97
CA THR A 133 -10.08 7.76 -30.26
C THR A 133 -11.00 8.94 -30.16
#